data_9c37b449f1d22697cb14973ff17528ab
#
_entry.id   9c37b449f1d22697cb14973ff17528ab
#
_cell.length_a   1.000
_cell.length_b   1.000
_cell.length_c   1.000
_cell.angle_alpha   90.00
_cell.angle_beta   90.00
_cell.angle_gamma   90.00
#
_symmetry.space_group_name_H-M   'P 1'
#
loop_
_entity.id
_entity.type
_entity.pdbx_description
1 polymer ?
#
loop_
_entity_poly.entity_id
_entity_poly.type
_entity_poly.pdbx_seq_one_letter_code
_entity_poly.pdbx_strand_id
1 'polypeptide(L)'
;ITRRLSKRADQLSIQAKTLSQQNVIASKLSNLSLQLYSHLLQNGYVKNNEELEFINKYFYNKLPKYEFDSFGFREKLWLYKSHLWFSFLCQDIVNSYKYARKWVDLFKENKKYITLHPVFYLKGINYLLEASFFVQKRSIFKRELASFEEEIEQKIIPLNTNTELLIFEYLYANKLHLHFL
;
A
#
# COMPACT_ATOMS: atom_id res chain seq x y z
N ILE A 1 -43.57 -18.34 4.53
CA ILE A 1 -42.57 -17.77 5.50
C ILE A 1 -41.31 -18.60 5.45
N THR A 2 -41.35 -19.91 5.57
CA THR A 2 -40.19 -20.83 5.63
C THR A 2 -39.28 -20.75 4.39
N ARG A 3 -39.83 -20.71 3.18
CA ARG A 3 -39.07 -20.64 1.91
C ARG A 3 -38.31 -19.31 1.74
N ARG A 4 -38.79 -18.20 2.34
CA ARG A 4 -38.16 -16.90 2.32
C ARG A 4 -37.00 -16.81 3.33
N LEU A 5 -37.17 -17.47 4.49
CA LEU A 5 -36.14 -17.58 5.51
C LEU A 5 -34.97 -18.46 5.03
N SER A 6 -35.29 -19.61 4.35
CA SER A 6 -34.26 -20.48 3.75
C SER A 6 -33.41 -19.73 2.71
N LYS A 7 -34.03 -19.03 1.76
CA LYS A 7 -33.31 -18.24 0.76
C LYS A 7 -32.39 -17.17 1.39
N ARG A 8 -32.85 -16.53 2.47
CA ARG A 8 -32.03 -15.53 3.18
C ARG A 8 -30.86 -16.18 3.93
N ALA A 9 -31.06 -17.35 4.52
CA ALA A 9 -30.00 -18.11 5.16
C ALA A 9 -28.94 -18.56 4.15
N ASP A 10 -29.36 -19.05 2.97
CA ASP A 10 -28.44 -19.42 1.89
C ASP A 10 -27.61 -18.25 1.39
N GLN A 11 -28.24 -17.09 1.19
CA GLN A 11 -27.55 -15.85 0.80
C GLN A 11 -26.51 -15.41 1.85
N LEU A 12 -26.88 -15.44 3.14
CA LEU A 12 -25.97 -15.10 4.23
C LEU A 12 -24.80 -16.08 4.33
N SER A 13 -25.05 -17.38 4.11
CA SER A 13 -24.01 -18.41 4.09
C SER A 13 -23.00 -18.17 2.95
N ILE A 14 -23.48 -17.85 1.76
CA ILE A 14 -22.61 -17.52 0.61
C ILE A 14 -21.79 -16.25 0.91
N GLN A 15 -22.41 -15.20 1.45
CA GLN A 15 -21.70 -13.98 1.83
C GLN A 15 -20.63 -14.23 2.90
N ALA A 16 -20.96 -15.01 3.93
CA ALA A 16 -20.02 -15.38 4.98
C ALA A 16 -18.81 -16.16 4.43
N LYS A 17 -19.05 -17.10 3.51
CA LYS A 17 -17.99 -17.85 2.84
C LYS A 17 -17.07 -16.92 2.02
N THR A 18 -17.65 -16.03 1.25
CA THR A 18 -16.89 -15.05 0.44
C THR A 18 -16.03 -14.14 1.31
N LEU A 19 -16.61 -13.57 2.38
CA LEU A 19 -15.88 -12.72 3.33
C LEU A 19 -14.76 -13.48 4.05
N SER A 20 -15.00 -14.76 4.41
CA SER A 20 -13.98 -15.61 5.01
C SER A 20 -12.80 -15.84 4.05
N GLN A 21 -13.06 -16.12 2.78
CA GLN A 21 -12.02 -16.28 1.76
C GLN A 21 -11.22 -14.98 1.55
N GLN A 22 -11.89 -13.84 1.47
CA GLN A 22 -11.24 -12.53 1.35
C GLN A 22 -10.34 -12.24 2.56
N ASN A 23 -10.79 -12.55 3.77
CA ASN A 23 -9.98 -12.39 4.99
C ASN A 23 -8.72 -13.26 4.96
N VAL A 24 -8.82 -14.50 4.48
CA VAL A 24 -7.64 -15.38 4.34
C VAL A 24 -6.63 -14.81 3.35
N ILE A 25 -7.09 -14.30 2.21
CA ILE A 25 -6.23 -13.67 1.19
C ILE A 25 -5.55 -12.42 1.77
N ALA A 26 -6.33 -11.52 2.38
CA ALA A 26 -5.79 -10.31 3.00
C ALA A 26 -4.75 -10.62 4.08
N SER A 27 -4.98 -11.65 4.90
CA SER A 27 -4.04 -12.09 5.94
C SER A 27 -2.74 -12.64 5.34
N LYS A 28 -2.82 -13.46 4.28
CA LYS A 28 -1.63 -13.97 3.59
C LYS A 28 -0.79 -12.85 2.99
N LEU A 29 -1.43 -11.88 2.31
CA LEU A 29 -0.75 -10.73 1.74
C LEU A 29 -0.18 -9.80 2.81
N SER A 30 -0.89 -9.58 3.92
CA SER A 30 -0.39 -8.82 5.06
C SER A 30 0.86 -9.46 5.65
N ASN A 31 0.84 -10.77 5.88
CA ASN A 31 2.00 -11.50 6.39
C ASN A 31 3.19 -11.44 5.42
N LEU A 32 2.94 -11.60 4.11
CA LEU A 32 4.00 -11.45 3.10
C LEU A 32 4.62 -10.05 3.14
N SER A 33 3.77 -9.01 3.19
CA SER A 33 4.22 -7.61 3.31
C SER A 33 5.10 -7.39 4.54
N LEU A 34 4.70 -7.92 5.70
CA LEU A 34 5.46 -7.80 6.95
C LEU A 34 6.79 -8.57 6.90
N GLN A 35 6.81 -9.76 6.30
CA GLN A 35 8.02 -10.56 6.15
C GLN A 35 9.05 -9.86 5.24
N LEU A 36 8.61 -9.28 4.12
CA LEU A 36 9.48 -8.51 3.22
C LEU A 36 10.03 -7.26 3.91
N TYR A 37 9.18 -6.54 4.63
CA TYR A 37 9.61 -5.37 5.41
C TYR A 37 10.59 -5.74 6.51
N SER A 38 10.34 -6.81 7.26
CA SER A 38 11.25 -7.32 8.28
C SER A 38 12.60 -7.73 7.67
N HIS A 39 12.59 -8.38 6.51
CA HIS A 39 13.81 -8.75 5.80
C HIS A 39 14.62 -7.51 5.39
N LEU A 40 13.95 -6.47 4.88
CA LEU A 40 14.60 -5.20 4.54
C LEU A 40 15.28 -4.55 5.76
N LEU A 41 14.60 -4.53 6.91
CA LEU A 41 15.15 -3.95 8.14
C LEU A 41 16.34 -4.75 8.70
N GLN A 42 16.33 -6.07 8.58
CA GLN A 42 17.36 -6.94 9.16
C GLN A 42 18.57 -7.12 8.24
N ASN A 43 18.36 -7.24 6.94
CA ASN A 43 19.39 -7.63 5.97
C ASN A 43 19.74 -6.52 4.98
N GLY A 44 18.90 -5.49 4.88
CA GLY A 44 19.02 -4.42 3.89
C GLY A 44 18.54 -4.85 2.50
N TYR A 45 19.06 -4.16 1.50
CA TYR A 45 18.76 -4.43 0.10
C TYR A 45 19.46 -5.67 -0.43
N VAL A 46 18.92 -6.27 -1.47
CA VAL A 46 19.57 -7.35 -2.24
C VAL A 46 20.94 -6.88 -2.76
N LYS A 47 21.98 -7.69 -2.52
CA LYS A 47 23.38 -7.33 -2.79
C LYS A 47 23.97 -8.06 -4.00
N ASN A 48 23.41 -9.21 -4.39
CA ASN A 48 23.92 -10.06 -5.45
C ASN A 48 22.80 -10.84 -6.15
N ASN A 49 23.14 -11.52 -7.24
CA ASN A 49 22.18 -12.27 -8.04
C ASN A 49 21.56 -13.47 -7.30
N GLU A 50 22.29 -14.13 -6.42
CA GLU A 50 21.79 -15.28 -5.65
C GLU A 50 20.69 -14.83 -4.67
N GLU A 51 20.91 -13.74 -3.97
CA GLU A 51 19.90 -13.12 -3.10
C GLU A 51 18.69 -12.66 -3.92
N LEU A 52 18.93 -12.09 -5.11
CA LEU A 52 17.85 -11.65 -6.00
C LEU A 52 16.98 -12.82 -6.44
N GLU A 53 17.59 -13.93 -6.86
CA GLU A 53 16.85 -15.14 -7.26
C GLU A 53 16.06 -15.73 -6.08
N PHE A 54 16.68 -15.77 -4.88
CA PHE A 54 16.02 -16.24 -3.67
C PHE A 54 14.78 -15.40 -3.33
N ILE A 55 14.93 -14.08 -3.29
CA ILE A 55 13.82 -13.14 -2.97
C ILE A 55 12.72 -13.19 -4.05
N ASN A 56 13.10 -13.28 -5.33
CA ASN A 56 12.15 -13.47 -6.42
C ASN A 56 11.32 -14.74 -6.22
N LYS A 57 11.99 -15.88 -6.04
CA LYS A 57 11.33 -17.17 -5.83
C LYS A 57 10.45 -17.15 -4.58
N TYR A 58 10.93 -16.56 -3.50
CA TYR A 58 10.18 -16.42 -2.25
C TYR A 58 8.91 -15.61 -2.47
N PHE A 59 9.02 -14.42 -3.09
CA PHE A 59 7.90 -13.53 -3.32
C PHE A 59 6.83 -14.16 -4.19
N TYR A 60 7.19 -14.64 -5.39
CA TYR A 60 6.23 -15.20 -6.34
C TYR A 60 5.58 -16.51 -5.86
N ASN A 61 6.29 -17.32 -5.06
CA ASN A 61 5.70 -18.52 -4.46
C ASN A 61 4.69 -18.21 -3.34
N LYS A 62 4.82 -17.07 -2.68
CA LYS A 62 3.93 -16.64 -1.60
C LYS A 62 2.74 -15.82 -2.07
N LEU A 63 2.80 -15.28 -3.30
CA LEU A 63 1.66 -14.56 -3.86
C LEU A 63 0.48 -15.52 -4.05
N PRO A 64 -0.72 -15.10 -3.64
CA PRO A 64 -1.93 -15.86 -3.90
C PRO A 64 -2.16 -16.02 -5.40
N LYS A 65 -2.50 -17.23 -5.83
CA LYS A 65 -2.84 -17.54 -7.23
C LYS A 65 -4.35 -17.27 -7.48
N TYR A 66 -4.73 -16.00 -7.47
CA TYR A 66 -6.11 -15.56 -7.70
C TYR A 66 -6.17 -14.47 -8.76
N GLU A 67 -7.35 -14.26 -9.33
CA GLU A 67 -7.61 -13.13 -10.22
C GLU A 67 -7.65 -11.82 -9.39
N PHE A 68 -6.63 -10.99 -9.54
CA PHE A 68 -6.46 -9.76 -8.78
C PHE A 68 -7.59 -8.74 -8.99
N ASP A 69 -8.31 -8.83 -10.11
CA ASP A 69 -9.45 -7.96 -10.41
C ASP A 69 -10.62 -8.17 -9.46
N SER A 70 -10.75 -9.40 -8.90
CA SER A 70 -11.79 -9.74 -7.92
C SER A 70 -11.48 -9.24 -6.50
N PHE A 71 -10.29 -8.69 -6.26
CA PHE A 71 -9.87 -8.25 -4.93
C PHE A 71 -10.62 -7.01 -4.48
N GLY A 72 -11.06 -7.01 -3.21
CA GLY A 72 -11.56 -5.85 -2.52
C GLY A 72 -10.45 -4.88 -2.09
N PHE A 73 -10.83 -3.82 -1.39
CA PHE A 73 -9.91 -2.77 -0.94
C PHE A 73 -8.74 -3.32 -0.10
N ARG A 74 -9.03 -4.19 0.89
CA ARG A 74 -7.99 -4.71 1.80
C ARG A 74 -6.98 -5.59 1.10
N GLU A 75 -7.45 -6.49 0.25
CA GLU A 75 -6.59 -7.38 -0.53
C GLU A 75 -5.70 -6.59 -1.48
N LYS A 76 -6.26 -5.60 -2.19
CA LYS A 76 -5.50 -4.70 -3.07
C LYS A 76 -4.46 -3.90 -2.29
N LEU A 77 -4.83 -3.34 -1.13
CA LEU A 77 -3.91 -2.59 -0.29
C LEU A 77 -2.69 -3.44 0.12
N TRP A 78 -2.93 -4.65 0.63
CA TRP A 78 -1.84 -5.52 1.06
C TRP A 78 -1.04 -6.09 -0.12
N LEU A 79 -1.67 -6.31 -1.26
CA LEU A 79 -0.98 -6.69 -2.51
C LEU A 79 -0.01 -5.58 -2.94
N TYR A 80 -0.47 -4.32 -2.98
CA TYR A 80 0.38 -3.20 -3.39
C TYR A 80 1.52 -2.96 -2.40
N LYS A 81 1.26 -3.10 -1.10
CA LYS A 81 2.32 -3.04 -0.07
C LYS A 81 3.34 -4.16 -0.23
N SER A 82 2.91 -5.39 -0.52
CA SER A 82 3.82 -6.51 -0.74
C SER A 82 4.72 -6.26 -1.95
N HIS A 83 4.16 -5.79 -3.05
CA HIS A 83 4.94 -5.42 -4.24
C HIS A 83 5.88 -4.23 -3.97
N LEU A 84 5.44 -3.25 -3.17
CA LEU A 84 6.29 -2.10 -2.82
C LEU A 84 7.53 -2.53 -2.04
N TRP A 85 7.36 -3.35 -1.00
CA TRP A 85 8.49 -3.86 -0.22
C TRP A 85 9.41 -4.76 -1.02
N PHE A 86 8.83 -5.61 -1.88
CA PHE A 86 9.60 -6.42 -2.81
C PHE A 86 10.43 -5.55 -3.77
N SER A 87 9.83 -4.51 -4.33
CA SER A 87 10.51 -3.57 -5.22
C SER A 87 11.62 -2.80 -4.51
N PHE A 88 11.40 -2.36 -3.27
CA PHE A 88 12.45 -1.72 -2.46
C PHE A 88 13.60 -2.69 -2.20
N LEU A 89 13.32 -3.92 -1.77
CA LEU A 89 14.36 -4.94 -1.56
C LEU A 89 15.23 -5.14 -2.79
N CYS A 90 14.61 -5.22 -3.96
CA CYS A 90 15.30 -5.43 -5.23
C CYS A 90 15.86 -4.13 -5.85
N GLN A 91 15.71 -3.00 -5.19
CA GLN A 91 16.10 -1.65 -5.68
C GLN A 91 15.45 -1.32 -7.05
N ASP A 92 14.26 -1.87 -7.30
CA ASP A 92 13.47 -1.59 -8.49
C ASP A 92 12.67 -0.29 -8.31
N ILE A 93 13.33 0.82 -8.66
CA ILE A 93 12.79 2.18 -8.49
C ILE A 93 11.48 2.37 -9.25
N VAL A 94 11.37 1.82 -10.46
CA VAL A 94 10.19 1.98 -11.33
C VAL A 94 8.97 1.31 -10.70
N ASN A 95 9.12 0.07 -10.26
CA ASN A 95 8.03 -0.65 -9.62
C ASN A 95 7.75 -0.11 -8.21
N SER A 96 8.75 0.37 -7.46
CA SER A 96 8.53 1.07 -6.19
C SER A 96 7.59 2.26 -6.36
N TYR A 97 7.86 3.15 -7.32
CA TYR A 97 6.98 4.27 -7.63
C TYR A 97 5.59 3.82 -8.10
N LYS A 98 5.52 2.83 -9.00
CA LYS A 98 4.26 2.28 -9.52
C LYS A 98 3.36 1.75 -8.41
N TYR A 99 3.89 0.97 -7.47
CA TYR A 99 3.07 0.36 -6.42
C TYR A 99 2.76 1.33 -5.27
N ALA A 100 3.64 2.28 -4.96
CA ALA A 100 3.31 3.39 -4.07
C ALA A 100 2.18 4.25 -4.64
N ARG A 101 2.21 4.55 -5.95
CA ARG A 101 1.13 5.25 -6.67
C ARG A 101 -0.18 4.48 -6.57
N LYS A 102 -0.18 3.19 -6.92
CA LYS A 102 -1.38 2.33 -6.82
C LYS A 102 -1.97 2.30 -5.41
N TRP A 103 -1.12 2.33 -4.38
CA TRP A 103 -1.59 2.41 -2.99
C TRP A 103 -2.34 3.71 -2.75
N VAL A 104 -1.78 4.86 -3.10
CA VAL A 104 -2.42 6.18 -2.92
C VAL A 104 -3.71 6.28 -3.74
N ASP A 105 -3.66 5.88 -5.02
CA ASP A 105 -4.82 5.93 -5.93
C ASP A 105 -5.97 5.05 -5.43
N LEU A 106 -5.69 3.88 -4.83
CA LEU A 106 -6.71 3.02 -4.21
C LEU A 106 -7.52 3.75 -3.13
N PHE A 107 -6.88 4.61 -2.33
CA PHE A 107 -7.57 5.45 -1.34
C PHE A 107 -8.34 6.60 -2.00
N LYS A 108 -7.76 7.24 -3.03
CA LYS A 108 -8.41 8.34 -3.77
C LYS A 108 -9.69 7.89 -4.50
N GLU A 109 -9.68 6.69 -5.05
CA GLU A 109 -10.85 6.03 -5.64
C GLU A 109 -11.91 5.64 -4.59
N ASN A 110 -11.49 5.43 -3.35
CA ASN A 110 -12.33 4.94 -2.25
C ASN A 110 -12.23 5.87 -1.04
N LYS A 111 -12.60 7.14 -1.19
CA LYS A 111 -12.37 8.23 -0.22
C LYS A 111 -12.83 7.92 1.21
N LYS A 112 -13.87 7.09 1.40
CA LYS A 112 -14.30 6.65 2.75
C LYS A 112 -13.18 6.00 3.56
N TYR A 113 -12.21 5.35 2.91
CA TYR A 113 -11.10 4.71 3.60
C TYR A 113 -10.03 5.70 4.03
N ILE A 114 -9.95 6.91 3.46
CA ILE A 114 -9.09 7.99 3.97
C ILE A 114 -9.53 8.33 5.39
N THR A 115 -10.85 8.47 5.61
CA THR A 115 -11.42 8.75 6.93
C THR A 115 -11.28 7.57 7.90
N LEU A 116 -11.47 6.34 7.43
CA LEU A 116 -11.39 5.15 8.28
C LEU A 116 -9.94 4.75 8.62
N HIS A 117 -9.00 5.01 7.73
CA HIS A 117 -7.60 4.58 7.86
C HIS A 117 -6.61 5.69 7.46
N PRO A 118 -6.70 6.89 8.06
CA PRO A 118 -5.89 8.05 7.64
C PRO A 118 -4.38 7.82 7.76
N VAL A 119 -3.94 7.09 8.77
CA VAL A 119 -2.52 6.73 8.95
C VAL A 119 -2.00 5.85 7.81
N PHE A 120 -2.81 4.89 7.33
CA PHE A 120 -2.41 4.07 6.17
C PHE A 120 -2.33 4.90 4.89
N TYR A 121 -3.24 5.86 4.72
CA TYR A 121 -3.20 6.78 3.61
C TYR A 121 -1.94 7.65 3.64
N LEU A 122 -1.65 8.28 4.77
CA LEU A 122 -0.45 9.11 4.97
C LEU A 122 0.84 8.32 4.72
N LYS A 123 0.94 7.08 5.21
CA LYS A 123 2.07 6.21 4.91
C LYS A 123 2.20 5.93 3.41
N GLY A 124 1.08 5.73 2.71
CA GLY A 124 1.09 5.58 1.25
C GLY A 124 1.65 6.81 0.54
N ILE A 125 1.23 8.01 0.95
CA ILE A 125 1.76 9.28 0.43
C ILE A 125 3.27 9.40 0.69
N ASN A 126 3.72 9.10 1.91
CA ASN A 126 5.15 9.16 2.23
C ASN A 126 5.98 8.21 1.35
N TYR A 127 5.56 6.95 1.18
CA TYR A 127 6.27 6.02 0.30
C TYR A 127 6.22 6.44 -1.17
N LEU A 128 5.15 7.11 -1.60
CA LEU A 128 5.08 7.66 -2.95
C LEU A 128 6.08 8.79 -3.14
N LEU A 129 6.21 9.68 -2.16
CA LEU A 129 7.20 10.76 -2.18
C LEU A 129 8.63 10.19 -2.13
N GLU A 130 8.90 9.23 -1.24
CA GLU A 130 10.19 8.53 -1.19
C GLU A 130 10.55 7.88 -2.54
N ALA A 131 9.64 7.08 -3.11
CA ALA A 131 9.86 6.45 -4.40
C ALA A 131 10.05 7.47 -5.53
N SER A 132 9.31 8.58 -5.51
CA SER A 132 9.46 9.66 -6.50
C SER A 132 10.78 10.41 -6.38
N PHE A 133 11.32 10.52 -5.17
CA PHE A 133 12.67 11.06 -4.94
C PHE A 133 13.74 10.19 -5.59
N PHE A 134 13.65 8.86 -5.42
CA PHE A 134 14.59 7.93 -6.04
C PHE A 134 14.51 7.88 -7.57
N VAL A 135 13.36 8.23 -8.16
CA VAL A 135 13.23 8.42 -9.62
C VAL A 135 14.11 9.56 -10.14
N GLN A 136 14.56 10.46 -9.25
CA GLN A 136 15.41 11.64 -9.54
C GLN A 136 14.84 12.58 -10.61
N LYS A 137 13.54 12.58 -10.82
CA LYS A 137 12.83 13.52 -11.69
C LYS A 137 12.14 14.59 -10.84
N ARG A 138 12.81 15.74 -10.69
CA ARG A 138 12.31 16.87 -9.88
C ARG A 138 10.84 17.24 -10.19
N SER A 139 10.44 17.19 -11.46
CA SER A 139 9.05 17.49 -11.85
C SER A 139 8.02 16.51 -11.28
N ILE A 140 8.36 15.22 -11.23
CA ILE A 140 7.51 14.19 -10.64
C ILE A 140 7.40 14.43 -9.14
N PHE A 141 8.53 14.56 -8.46
CA PHE A 141 8.56 14.80 -7.00
C PHE A 141 7.78 16.06 -6.61
N LYS A 142 8.02 17.18 -7.30
CA LYS A 142 7.26 18.43 -7.06
C LYS A 142 5.76 18.26 -7.22
N ARG A 143 5.32 17.53 -8.23
CA ARG A 143 3.89 17.25 -8.46
C ARG A 143 3.28 16.46 -7.30
N GLU A 144 3.96 15.41 -6.84
CA GLU A 144 3.48 14.59 -5.73
C GLU A 144 3.43 15.38 -4.42
N LEU A 145 4.47 16.19 -4.16
CA LEU A 145 4.52 17.03 -2.98
C LEU A 145 3.42 18.10 -3.00
N ALA A 146 3.22 18.78 -4.14
CA ALA A 146 2.15 19.76 -4.30
C ALA A 146 0.76 19.14 -4.12
N SER A 147 0.54 17.92 -4.64
CA SER A 147 -0.72 17.19 -4.39
C SER A 147 -0.94 16.91 -2.90
N PHE A 148 0.10 16.58 -2.16
CA PHE A 148 0.00 16.36 -0.72
C PHE A 148 -0.30 17.66 0.04
N GLU A 149 0.35 18.78 -0.31
CA GLU A 149 0.07 20.09 0.25
C GLU A 149 -1.39 20.51 0.02
N GLU A 150 -1.89 20.35 -1.20
CA GLU A 150 -3.27 20.64 -1.55
C GLU A 150 -4.29 19.82 -0.72
N GLU A 151 -4.02 18.54 -0.51
CA GLU A 151 -4.87 17.66 0.29
C GLU A 151 -4.92 18.07 1.77
N ILE A 152 -3.82 18.60 2.30
CA ILE A 152 -3.76 19.17 3.66
C ILE A 152 -4.60 20.46 3.72
N GLU A 153 -4.44 21.37 2.77
CA GLU A 153 -5.19 22.63 2.69
C GLU A 153 -6.69 22.39 2.55
N GLN A 154 -7.08 21.41 1.73
CA GLN A 154 -8.48 21.02 1.53
C GLN A 154 -9.05 20.19 2.68
N LYS A 155 -8.27 19.88 3.72
CA LYS A 155 -8.68 19.08 4.89
C LYS A 155 -9.27 17.72 4.52
N ILE A 156 -8.72 17.09 3.48
CA ILE A 156 -9.15 15.76 3.02
C ILE A 156 -8.81 14.69 4.06
N ILE A 157 -7.69 14.88 4.78
CA ILE A 157 -7.19 13.94 5.78
C ILE A 157 -7.73 14.35 7.15
N PRO A 158 -8.44 13.47 7.88
CA PRO A 158 -8.92 13.77 9.22
C PRO A 158 -7.77 14.07 10.18
N LEU A 159 -7.89 15.18 10.91
CA LEU A 159 -6.87 15.62 11.86
C LEU A 159 -7.11 15.02 13.25
N ASN A 160 -6.08 14.47 13.81
CA ASN A 160 -5.92 14.07 15.20
C ASN A 160 -4.42 14.11 15.53
N THR A 161 -4.04 13.98 16.79
CA THR A 161 -2.65 14.07 17.24
C THR A 161 -1.67 13.22 16.42
N ASN A 162 -2.06 11.99 16.04
CA ASN A 162 -1.20 11.10 15.25
C ASN A 162 -1.07 11.54 13.80
N THR A 163 -2.18 11.94 13.16
CA THR A 163 -2.17 12.38 11.77
C THR A 163 -1.49 13.72 11.61
N GLU A 164 -1.66 14.64 12.55
CA GLU A 164 -0.96 15.94 12.57
C GLU A 164 0.55 15.76 12.66
N LEU A 165 1.02 14.87 13.54
CA LEU A 165 2.44 14.56 13.65
C LEU A 165 3.01 13.97 12.37
N LEU A 166 2.31 13.00 11.76
CA LEU A 166 2.75 12.37 10.50
C LEU A 166 2.72 13.36 9.33
N ILE A 167 1.71 14.22 9.25
CA ILE A 167 1.65 15.27 8.23
C ILE A 167 2.84 16.20 8.37
N PHE A 168 3.13 16.67 9.59
CA PHE A 168 4.28 17.51 9.86
C PHE A 168 5.59 16.82 9.43
N GLU A 169 5.83 15.63 9.93
CA GLU A 169 7.03 14.86 9.62
C GLU A 169 7.21 14.66 8.12
N TYR A 170 6.20 14.13 7.43
CA TYR A 170 6.30 13.81 6.01
C TYR A 170 6.39 15.04 5.12
N LEU A 171 5.63 16.10 5.45
CA LEU A 171 5.68 17.33 4.67
C LEU A 171 7.06 17.99 4.73
N TYR A 172 7.59 18.19 5.95
CA TYR A 172 8.85 18.91 6.11
C TYR A 172 10.07 18.10 5.69
N ALA A 173 10.08 16.78 5.95
CA ALA A 173 11.14 15.92 5.44
C ALA A 173 11.17 15.94 3.90
N ASN A 174 10.03 15.88 3.23
CA ASN A 174 9.99 15.91 1.77
C ASN A 174 10.22 17.31 1.19
N LYS A 175 9.85 18.39 1.88
CA LYS A 175 10.30 19.74 1.50
C LYS A 175 11.82 19.88 1.56
N LEU A 176 12.46 19.30 2.56
CA LEU A 176 13.91 19.26 2.64
C LEU A 176 14.50 18.45 1.48
N HIS A 177 13.96 17.29 1.16
CA HIS A 177 14.40 16.46 0.02
C HIS A 177 14.36 17.22 -1.31
N LEU A 178 13.43 18.16 -1.50
CA LEU A 178 13.34 18.97 -2.71
C LEU A 178 14.59 19.81 -2.98
N HIS A 179 15.36 20.15 -1.94
CA HIS A 179 16.62 20.89 -2.09
C HIS A 179 17.77 20.02 -2.61
N PHE A 180 17.64 18.70 -2.56
CA PHE A 180 18.66 17.75 -3.02
C PHE A 180 18.38 17.20 -4.45
N LEU A 181 17.26 17.59 -5.07
CA LEU A 181 16.88 17.28 -6.46
C LEU A 181 17.13 18.52 -7.34
#